data_3072054c9518221fb06b2a1b075b8625
#
_entry.id   3072054c9518221fb06b2a1b075b8625
#
_cell.length_a   1.000
_cell.length_b   1.000
_cell.length_c   1.000
_cell.angle_alpha   90.00
_cell.angle_beta   90.00
_cell.angle_gamma   90.00
#
_symmetry.space_group_name_H-M   'P 1'
#
loop_
_entity.id
_entity.type
_entity.pdbx_description
1 polymer ?
#
loop_
_entity_poly.entity_id
_entity_poly.type
_entity_poly.pdbx_seq_one_letter_code
_entity_poly.pdbx_strand_id
1 'polypeptide(L)'
;MTEAADATVQPEPAEEKPETVLPAHVEAVPEAASEDETTPPPAQLLEEPEDQPTESPDMALPAAEPAAGSVQKGLFARLREGLNRSREQFTEGVGRLVLGKKVIDDELLEDLEALLLQADLGSAATREIMASVTEKVRRKELTDPAILKKALRDALLDILRPRAELWVPEKGRTQVLMMVGINGAGKTTTTGKLAARWKADGFSMVLAAGDTFRAAAVEQLQGWGQRVQVPVVAQGTGADSASVVFDAFAAARARSADLLIADTAGRLHTQNHLMEELKKVKRVLAKQDPEAPHQVWLVLDAGTGQNALNQAQQFHEAIGLTGICITKLDGTAKGGVVAAIAKALPIPIRYIGVGEQVADLRPFDPESFVDALFAEPKS
;
A
#
# COMPACT_ATOMS: atom_id res chain seq x y z
N MET A 1 21.78 36.78 62.89
CA MET A 1 22.17 35.68 63.74
C MET A 1 22.39 34.53 62.79
N THR A 2 23.63 34.39 62.38
CA THR A 2 24.66 33.44 62.85
C THR A 2 24.31 32.04 62.40
N GLU A 3 25.06 31.26 61.68
CA GLU A 3 26.50 31.09 61.45
C GLU A 3 26.58 29.86 60.51
N ALA A 4 27.23 29.93 59.38
CA ALA A 4 28.63 29.57 59.17
C ALA A 4 28.85 28.04 59.08
N ALA A 5 29.26 27.67 57.88
CA ALA A 5 30.51 27.02 57.49
C ALA A 5 30.68 25.56 57.97
N ASP A 6 31.11 24.67 57.12
CA ASP A 6 32.50 24.47 56.77
C ASP A 6 32.70 23.50 55.57
N ALA A 7 33.71 23.76 54.82
CA ALA A 7 34.23 23.02 53.69
C ALA A 7 35.24 21.95 54.14
N THR A 8 35.45 20.92 53.31
CA THR A 8 36.74 20.20 53.13
C THR A 8 36.61 19.29 51.90
N VAL A 9 37.09 19.59 50.74
CA VAL A 9 38.44 19.49 50.13
C VAL A 9 39.03 18.08 50.11
N GLN A 10 39.01 17.55 48.90
CA GLN A 10 39.87 16.67 48.07
C GLN A 10 40.96 15.79 48.79
N PRO A 11 41.54 14.74 48.10
CA PRO A 11 42.09 14.80 46.74
C PRO A 11 41.97 13.52 45.86
N GLU A 12 42.12 13.69 44.59
CA GLU A 12 42.75 12.74 43.65
C GLU A 12 44.22 12.52 44.00
N PRO A 13 44.84 11.37 43.67
CA PRO A 13 45.66 11.24 42.48
C PRO A 13 45.68 9.79 41.89
N ALA A 14 46.19 9.43 40.82
CA ALA A 14 47.20 9.76 39.82
C ALA A 14 47.23 8.66 38.76
N GLU A 15 47.64 9.04 37.60
CA GLU A 15 47.99 8.28 36.41
C GLU A 15 49.05 7.18 36.67
N GLU A 16 48.93 6.07 35.92
CA GLU A 16 50.10 5.32 35.42
C GLU A 16 49.83 4.65 34.11
N LYS A 17 50.48 5.12 33.06
CA LYS A 17 50.99 4.42 31.88
C LYS A 17 52.50 4.33 32.05
N PRO A 18 53.27 3.60 31.22
CA PRO A 18 53.06 2.53 30.24
C PRO A 18 54.08 1.39 30.41
N GLU A 19 54.05 0.36 29.62
CA GLU A 19 55.28 -0.19 29.06
C GLU A 19 55.04 -1.17 27.87
N THR A 20 55.73 -0.84 26.82
CA THR A 20 55.96 -1.55 25.58
C THR A 20 57.03 -2.61 25.76
N VAL A 21 56.85 -3.82 25.26
CA VAL A 21 57.99 -4.67 24.78
C VAL A 21 57.55 -5.61 23.68
N LEU A 22 58.06 -5.44 22.48
CA LEU A 22 58.42 -6.46 21.47
C LEU A 22 59.90 -6.85 21.71
N PRO A 23 60.45 -7.99 21.27
CA PRO A 23 60.55 -8.41 19.89
C PRO A 23 60.60 -9.93 19.58
N ALA A 24 60.38 -10.23 18.33
CA ALA A 24 60.99 -11.16 17.41
C ALA A 24 61.64 -12.47 17.87
N HIS A 25 61.25 -13.54 17.20
CA HIS A 25 62.23 -14.45 16.53
C HIS A 25 61.63 -15.14 15.28
N VAL A 26 62.35 -14.98 14.24
CA VAL A 26 62.25 -15.67 12.94
C VAL A 26 62.99 -16.99 13.07
N GLU A 27 62.42 -18.10 12.60
CA GLU A 27 63.23 -19.23 12.09
C GLU A 27 62.51 -19.95 10.93
N ALA A 28 63.33 -20.35 10.00
CA ALA A 28 63.05 -20.69 8.63
C ALA A 28 62.67 -22.16 8.38
N VAL A 29 62.08 -22.35 7.21
CA VAL A 29 61.67 -23.51 6.42
C VAL A 29 62.71 -24.67 6.43
N PRO A 30 62.23 -25.94 6.24
CA PRO A 30 62.56 -26.53 4.95
C PRO A 30 61.38 -27.20 4.21
N GLU A 31 61.52 -27.15 2.93
CA GLU A 31 60.83 -27.72 1.79
C GLU A 31 61.02 -29.26 1.73
N ALA A 32 59.93 -30.01 1.44
CA ALA A 32 59.90 -31.18 0.58
C ALA A 32 58.52 -31.75 0.32
N ALA A 33 58.03 -31.56 -0.85
CA ALA A 33 57.42 -32.48 -1.84
C ALA A 33 56.52 -33.63 -1.37
N SER A 34 55.26 -33.65 -1.83
CA SER A 34 54.69 -34.51 -2.90
C SER A 34 53.17 -34.51 -2.86
N GLU A 35 52.60 -34.10 -3.95
CA GLU A 35 51.45 -34.66 -4.69
C GLU A 35 50.37 -35.42 -3.88
N ASP A 36 49.18 -34.83 -3.76
CA ASP A 36 47.96 -35.53 -4.20
C ASP A 36 46.85 -34.50 -4.55
N GLU A 37 46.47 -34.51 -5.82
CA GLU A 37 45.35 -33.75 -6.38
C GLU A 37 44.04 -34.36 -5.89
N THR A 38 43.28 -33.61 -5.11
CA THR A 38 41.83 -33.84 -5.02
C THR A 38 41.16 -32.48 -5.13
N THR A 39 40.79 -32.16 -6.34
CA THR A 39 39.92 -31.06 -6.72
C THR A 39 38.57 -31.25 -6.04
N PRO A 40 38.08 -30.29 -5.26
CA PRO A 40 36.68 -30.31 -4.82
C PRO A 40 35.75 -30.10 -6.03
N PRO A 41 34.58 -30.76 -6.07
CA PRO A 41 33.63 -30.59 -7.17
C PRO A 41 33.13 -29.14 -7.22
N PRO A 42 32.84 -28.62 -8.42
CA PRO A 42 32.34 -27.27 -8.58
C PRO A 42 31.02 -27.09 -7.82
N ALA A 43 30.96 -26.04 -7.04
CA ALA A 43 29.71 -25.60 -6.40
C ALA A 43 28.64 -25.45 -7.49
N GLN A 44 27.59 -26.24 -7.40
CA GLN A 44 26.39 -26.04 -8.18
C GLN A 44 25.83 -24.66 -7.80
N LEU A 45 25.98 -23.72 -8.72
CA LEU A 45 25.17 -22.50 -8.75
C LEU A 45 23.73 -22.97 -8.81
N LEU A 46 23.00 -22.77 -7.70
CA LEU A 46 21.54 -22.81 -7.72
C LEU A 46 21.12 -21.70 -8.67
N GLU A 47 20.66 -22.07 -9.84
CA GLU A 47 20.00 -21.19 -10.79
C GLU A 47 18.82 -20.56 -10.04
N GLU A 48 18.88 -19.25 -9.85
CA GLU A 48 17.70 -18.48 -9.47
C GLU A 48 16.63 -18.71 -10.54
N PRO A 49 15.34 -18.94 -10.16
CA PRO A 49 14.30 -19.08 -11.16
C PRO A 49 14.26 -17.80 -12.00
N GLU A 50 14.56 -17.93 -13.29
CA GLU A 50 14.36 -16.88 -14.28
C GLU A 50 12.92 -16.38 -14.17
N ASP A 51 12.79 -15.09 -13.85
CA ASP A 51 11.54 -14.37 -13.86
C ASP A 51 11.04 -14.38 -15.33
N GLN A 52 10.14 -15.31 -15.63
CA GLN A 52 9.55 -15.39 -16.97
C GLN A 52 8.87 -14.06 -17.24
N PRO A 53 9.08 -13.43 -18.39
CA PRO A 53 8.37 -12.23 -18.76
C PRO A 53 6.87 -12.56 -18.81
N THR A 54 6.11 -12.12 -17.81
CA THR A 54 4.66 -12.11 -17.90
C THR A 54 4.30 -11.25 -19.09
N GLU A 55 3.72 -11.86 -20.11
CA GLU A 55 3.16 -11.20 -21.28
C GLU A 55 2.34 -9.99 -20.82
N SER A 56 2.70 -8.83 -21.34
CA SER A 56 1.96 -7.59 -21.08
C SER A 56 0.53 -7.79 -21.61
N PRO A 57 -0.50 -7.70 -20.78
CA PRO A 57 -1.86 -7.80 -21.29
C PRO A 57 -2.08 -6.71 -22.33
N ASP A 58 -2.58 -7.12 -23.49
CA ASP A 58 -2.97 -6.25 -24.61
C ASP A 58 -4.08 -5.32 -24.13
N MET A 59 -3.70 -4.13 -23.63
CA MET A 59 -4.62 -3.17 -23.03
C MET A 59 -5.09 -2.19 -24.10
N ALA A 60 -6.13 -2.58 -24.83
CA ALA A 60 -6.85 -1.70 -25.74
C ALA A 60 -7.37 -0.44 -25.00
N LEU A 61 -7.13 0.73 -25.59
CA LEU A 61 -7.74 1.97 -25.12
C LEU A 61 -9.27 1.86 -25.24
N PRO A 62 -10.06 2.30 -24.26
CA PRO A 62 -11.51 2.33 -24.39
C PRO A 62 -11.90 3.30 -25.51
N ALA A 63 -12.77 2.83 -26.42
CA ALA A 63 -13.45 3.66 -27.40
C ALA A 63 -14.32 4.71 -26.69
N ALA A 64 -14.60 5.83 -27.38
CA ALA A 64 -15.32 7.02 -26.92
C ALA A 64 -16.47 6.74 -25.94
N GLU A 65 -16.57 7.57 -24.91
CA GLU A 65 -17.47 7.43 -23.77
C GLU A 65 -18.96 7.44 -24.16
N PRO A 66 -19.76 6.49 -23.64
CA PRO A 66 -21.21 6.56 -23.71
C PRO A 66 -21.76 7.56 -22.66
N ALA A 67 -22.97 8.11 -22.92
CA ALA A 67 -23.65 9.12 -22.11
C ALA A 67 -23.66 8.82 -20.60
N ALA A 68 -23.52 9.83 -19.73
CA ALA A 68 -23.24 9.75 -18.29
C ALA A 68 -24.10 8.74 -17.49
N GLY A 69 -25.34 8.51 -17.83
CA GLY A 69 -26.21 7.56 -17.12
C GLY A 69 -25.94 6.08 -17.46
N SER A 70 -25.43 5.77 -18.66
CA SER A 70 -25.01 4.42 -19.07
C SER A 70 -23.63 4.08 -18.50
N VAL A 71 -22.78 5.08 -18.31
CA VAL A 71 -21.45 4.97 -17.69
C VAL A 71 -21.56 4.55 -16.23
N GLN A 72 -22.45 5.17 -15.45
CA GLN A 72 -22.63 4.81 -14.03
C GLN A 72 -23.14 3.37 -13.86
N LYS A 73 -24.09 2.92 -14.70
CA LYS A 73 -24.58 1.54 -14.66
C LYS A 73 -23.49 0.53 -15.02
N GLY A 74 -22.68 0.83 -16.04
CA GLY A 74 -21.53 0.00 -16.43
C GLY A 74 -20.43 -0.02 -15.37
N LEU A 75 -20.19 1.11 -14.71
CA LEU A 75 -19.21 1.22 -13.63
C LEU A 75 -19.61 0.42 -12.40
N PHE A 76 -20.85 0.50 -11.94
CA PHE A 76 -21.35 -0.30 -10.81
C PHE A 76 -21.32 -1.81 -11.11
N ALA A 77 -21.64 -2.20 -12.36
CA ALA A 77 -21.57 -3.60 -12.77
C ALA A 77 -20.13 -4.14 -12.66
N ARG A 78 -19.12 -3.37 -13.08
CA ARG A 78 -17.70 -3.76 -12.95
C ARG A 78 -17.25 -3.85 -11.49
N LEU A 79 -17.68 -2.91 -10.64
CA LEU A 79 -17.40 -2.97 -9.21
C LEU A 79 -17.99 -4.23 -8.57
N ARG A 80 -19.23 -4.53 -8.90
CA ARG A 80 -19.92 -5.74 -8.45
C ARG A 80 -19.24 -7.02 -8.96
N GLU A 81 -18.78 -7.05 -10.21
CA GLU A 81 -18.03 -8.16 -10.78
C GLU A 81 -16.69 -8.34 -10.09
N GLY A 82 -15.93 -7.25 -9.91
CA GLY A 82 -14.64 -7.27 -9.22
C GLY A 82 -14.76 -7.66 -7.74
N LEU A 83 -15.88 -7.40 -7.08
CA LEU A 83 -16.11 -7.81 -5.68
C LEU A 83 -16.81 -9.17 -5.55
N ASN A 84 -17.00 -9.92 -6.64
CA ASN A 84 -17.81 -11.13 -6.64
C ASN A 84 -17.36 -12.15 -5.58
N ARG A 85 -16.05 -12.43 -5.50
CA ARG A 85 -15.49 -13.39 -4.53
C ARG A 85 -15.70 -12.95 -3.08
N SER A 86 -15.44 -11.69 -2.77
CA SER A 86 -15.67 -11.12 -1.44
C SER A 86 -17.16 -11.10 -1.09
N ARG A 87 -18.01 -10.80 -2.06
CA ARG A 87 -19.47 -10.83 -1.91
C ARG A 87 -19.99 -12.23 -1.64
N GLU A 88 -19.56 -13.24 -2.40
CA GLU A 88 -19.96 -14.64 -2.18
C GLU A 88 -19.62 -15.09 -0.76
N GLN A 89 -18.41 -14.84 -0.30
CA GLN A 89 -18.01 -15.18 1.06
C GLN A 89 -18.87 -14.48 2.11
N PHE A 90 -19.08 -13.18 1.96
CA PHE A 90 -19.76 -12.36 2.97
C PHE A 90 -21.29 -12.52 2.92
N THR A 91 -21.89 -12.30 1.76
CA THR A 91 -23.36 -12.30 1.60
C THR A 91 -23.96 -13.69 1.72
N GLU A 92 -23.32 -14.70 1.13
CA GLU A 92 -23.79 -16.10 1.28
C GLU A 92 -23.50 -16.62 2.68
N GLY A 93 -22.40 -16.20 3.31
CA GLY A 93 -22.10 -16.52 4.71
C GLY A 93 -23.21 -16.02 5.63
N VAL A 94 -23.55 -14.73 5.58
CA VAL A 94 -24.67 -14.15 6.35
C VAL A 94 -25.99 -14.82 6.00
N GLY A 95 -26.26 -15.04 4.71
CA GLY A 95 -27.50 -15.72 4.27
C GLY A 95 -27.65 -17.11 4.87
N ARG A 96 -26.57 -17.90 4.92
CA ARG A 96 -26.58 -19.25 5.53
C ARG A 96 -26.81 -19.21 7.04
N LEU A 97 -26.22 -18.24 7.74
CA LEU A 97 -26.38 -18.06 9.18
C LEU A 97 -27.83 -17.74 9.57
N VAL A 98 -28.53 -16.93 8.77
CA VAL A 98 -29.93 -16.55 9.06
C VAL A 98 -30.96 -17.55 8.54
N LEU A 99 -30.55 -18.50 7.67
CA LEU A 99 -31.49 -19.45 7.05
C LEU A 99 -32.12 -20.37 8.10
N GLY A 100 -33.46 -20.30 8.23
CA GLY A 100 -34.21 -21.11 9.17
C GLY A 100 -34.18 -20.63 10.63
N LYS A 101 -33.39 -19.64 10.99
CA LYS A 101 -33.38 -19.01 12.31
C LYS A 101 -34.57 -18.06 12.43
N LYS A 102 -35.27 -18.09 13.56
CA LYS A 102 -36.42 -17.21 13.87
C LYS A 102 -36.06 -16.11 14.85
N VAL A 103 -34.95 -16.25 15.53
CA VAL A 103 -34.49 -15.32 16.59
C VAL A 103 -32.99 -15.14 16.44
N ILE A 104 -32.48 -14.00 16.85
CA ILE A 104 -31.06 -13.74 16.97
C ILE A 104 -30.65 -14.15 18.38
N ASP A 105 -30.00 -15.30 18.47
CA ASP A 105 -29.46 -15.89 19.68
C ASP A 105 -27.93 -15.70 19.78
N ASP A 106 -27.36 -16.08 20.91
CA ASP A 106 -25.92 -15.93 21.15
C ASP A 106 -25.10 -16.78 20.16
N GLU A 107 -25.60 -17.98 19.79
CA GLU A 107 -24.95 -18.86 18.79
C GLU A 107 -24.84 -18.15 17.43
N LEU A 108 -25.92 -17.51 16.97
CA LEU A 108 -25.90 -16.74 15.72
C LEU A 108 -24.91 -15.56 15.77
N LEU A 109 -24.79 -14.91 16.94
CA LEU A 109 -23.85 -13.80 17.12
C LEU A 109 -22.38 -14.29 17.11
N GLU A 110 -22.08 -15.43 17.72
CA GLU A 110 -20.75 -16.08 17.69
C GLU A 110 -20.38 -16.49 16.26
N ASP A 111 -21.29 -17.15 15.55
CA ASP A 111 -21.10 -17.53 14.14
C ASP A 111 -20.89 -16.30 13.24
N LEU A 112 -21.60 -15.21 13.50
CA LEU A 112 -21.44 -13.95 12.79
C LEU A 112 -20.06 -13.36 13.03
N GLU A 113 -19.58 -13.33 14.27
CA GLU A 113 -18.24 -12.84 14.60
C GLU A 113 -17.17 -13.65 13.86
N ALA A 114 -17.29 -14.99 13.87
CA ALA A 114 -16.38 -15.87 13.13
C ALA A 114 -16.39 -15.58 11.63
N LEU A 115 -17.56 -15.36 11.02
CA LEU A 115 -17.70 -15.01 9.62
C LEU A 115 -17.00 -13.68 9.28
N LEU A 116 -17.18 -12.65 10.11
CA LEU A 116 -16.56 -11.33 9.92
C LEU A 116 -15.03 -11.43 9.97
N LEU A 117 -14.48 -12.22 10.89
CA LEU A 117 -13.04 -12.48 10.99
C LEU A 117 -12.51 -13.25 9.77
N GLN A 118 -13.24 -14.27 9.30
CA GLN A 118 -12.90 -15.03 8.10
C GLN A 118 -12.91 -14.19 6.82
N ALA A 119 -13.74 -13.16 6.77
CA ALA A 119 -13.80 -12.19 5.67
C ALA A 119 -12.70 -11.11 5.73
N ASP A 120 -11.70 -11.27 6.61
CA ASP A 120 -10.56 -10.33 6.80
C ASP A 120 -10.96 -8.91 7.28
N LEU A 121 -12.10 -8.75 7.97
CA LEU A 121 -12.46 -7.45 8.57
C LEU A 121 -11.50 -7.02 9.70
N GLY A 122 -10.77 -7.97 10.27
CA GLY A 122 -9.87 -7.73 11.39
C GLY A 122 -10.61 -7.52 12.72
N SER A 123 -9.91 -7.76 13.83
CA SER A 123 -10.53 -7.78 15.16
C SER A 123 -11.14 -6.43 15.61
N ALA A 124 -10.57 -5.31 15.18
CA ALA A 124 -11.06 -3.99 15.59
C ALA A 124 -12.39 -3.62 14.92
N ALA A 125 -12.52 -3.82 13.60
CA ALA A 125 -13.77 -3.58 12.88
C ALA A 125 -14.84 -4.61 13.28
N THR A 126 -14.48 -5.88 13.41
CA THR A 126 -15.39 -6.94 13.88
C THR A 126 -15.99 -6.60 15.23
N ARG A 127 -15.19 -6.23 16.22
CA ARG A 127 -15.71 -5.83 17.55
C ARG A 127 -16.68 -4.66 17.49
N GLU A 128 -16.40 -3.66 16.66
CA GLU A 128 -17.31 -2.50 16.53
C GLU A 128 -18.63 -2.88 15.90
N ILE A 129 -18.59 -3.69 14.83
CA ILE A 129 -19.79 -4.20 14.17
C ILE A 129 -20.59 -5.06 15.15
N MET A 130 -19.96 -5.98 15.85
CA MET A 130 -20.61 -6.85 16.83
C MET A 130 -21.22 -6.05 17.99
N ALA A 131 -20.50 -5.04 18.50
CA ALA A 131 -21.05 -4.14 19.53
C ALA A 131 -22.30 -3.42 19.04
N SER A 132 -22.30 -2.89 17.82
CA SER A 132 -23.47 -2.22 17.22
C SER A 132 -24.64 -3.16 17.03
N VAL A 133 -24.40 -4.38 16.51
CA VAL A 133 -25.43 -5.42 16.31
C VAL A 133 -26.01 -5.86 17.65
N THR A 134 -25.19 -6.24 18.61
CA THR A 134 -25.60 -6.71 19.95
C THR A 134 -26.41 -5.65 20.67
N GLU A 135 -26.02 -4.37 20.58
CA GLU A 135 -26.78 -3.28 21.21
C GLU A 135 -28.18 -3.11 20.58
N LYS A 136 -28.30 -3.25 19.24
CA LYS A 136 -29.60 -3.23 18.55
C LYS A 136 -30.48 -4.42 18.94
N VAL A 137 -29.89 -5.61 19.11
CA VAL A 137 -30.60 -6.80 19.61
C VAL A 137 -31.11 -6.56 21.04
N ARG A 138 -30.26 -6.07 21.93
CA ARG A 138 -30.60 -5.77 23.33
C ARG A 138 -31.74 -4.75 23.44
N ARG A 139 -31.76 -3.75 22.57
CA ARG A 139 -32.83 -2.73 22.51
C ARG A 139 -34.09 -3.24 21.82
N LYS A 140 -34.11 -4.47 21.34
CA LYS A 140 -35.20 -5.05 20.55
C LYS A 140 -35.49 -4.30 19.23
N GLU A 141 -34.48 -3.55 18.73
CA GLU A 141 -34.54 -2.89 17.42
C GLU A 141 -34.19 -3.87 16.29
N LEU A 142 -33.46 -4.95 16.62
CA LEU A 142 -33.07 -6.01 15.72
C LEU A 142 -33.57 -7.35 16.31
N THR A 143 -34.76 -7.76 15.92
CA THR A 143 -35.41 -8.98 16.40
C THR A 143 -35.53 -10.07 15.32
N ASP A 144 -35.51 -9.65 14.05
CA ASP A 144 -35.66 -10.52 12.90
C ASP A 144 -34.29 -10.72 12.23
N PRO A 145 -33.81 -11.98 12.08
CA PRO A 145 -32.60 -12.29 11.35
C PRO A 145 -32.56 -11.73 9.91
N ALA A 146 -33.70 -11.58 9.26
CA ALA A 146 -33.78 -10.99 7.92
C ALA A 146 -33.28 -9.53 7.87
N ILE A 147 -33.36 -8.79 9.00
CA ILE A 147 -32.93 -7.40 9.11
C ILE A 147 -31.41 -7.31 9.42
N LEU A 148 -30.76 -8.42 9.82
CA LEU A 148 -29.35 -8.47 10.20
C LEU A 148 -28.45 -7.97 9.08
N LYS A 149 -28.73 -8.35 7.83
CA LYS A 149 -28.00 -7.88 6.63
C LYS A 149 -27.96 -6.35 6.55
N LYS A 150 -29.09 -5.68 6.84
CA LYS A 150 -29.16 -4.22 6.85
C LYS A 150 -28.34 -3.63 8.01
N ALA A 151 -28.44 -4.22 9.21
CA ALA A 151 -27.68 -3.74 10.36
C ALA A 151 -26.16 -3.84 10.13
N LEU A 152 -25.70 -4.92 9.50
CA LEU A 152 -24.28 -5.10 9.11
C LEU A 152 -23.85 -4.08 8.05
N ARG A 153 -24.69 -3.85 7.02
CA ARG A 153 -24.44 -2.86 5.99
C ARG A 153 -24.25 -1.47 6.61
N ASP A 154 -25.17 -1.06 7.50
CA ASP A 154 -25.12 0.24 8.15
C ASP A 154 -23.86 0.37 9.03
N ALA A 155 -23.53 -0.65 9.82
CA ALA A 155 -22.32 -0.67 10.66
C ALA A 155 -21.01 -0.59 9.84
N LEU A 156 -20.95 -1.25 8.67
CA LEU A 156 -19.82 -1.13 7.75
C LEU A 156 -19.71 0.28 7.17
N LEU A 157 -20.82 0.89 6.79
CA LEU A 157 -20.83 2.28 6.30
C LEU A 157 -20.34 3.27 7.35
N ASP A 158 -20.70 3.07 8.62
CA ASP A 158 -20.25 3.93 9.72
C ASP A 158 -18.71 3.87 9.89
N ILE A 159 -18.08 2.72 9.62
CA ILE A 159 -16.63 2.57 9.63
C ILE A 159 -15.96 3.21 8.38
N LEU A 160 -16.59 3.06 7.21
CA LEU A 160 -15.95 3.43 5.93
C LEU A 160 -16.12 4.91 5.58
N ARG A 161 -17.29 5.52 5.84
CA ARG A 161 -17.60 6.92 5.50
C ARG A 161 -16.56 7.93 5.97
N PRO A 162 -16.04 7.86 7.21
CA PRO A 162 -15.03 8.81 7.67
C PRO A 162 -13.67 8.70 6.94
N ARG A 163 -13.49 7.67 6.09
CA ARG A 163 -12.27 7.42 5.34
C ARG A 163 -12.43 7.59 3.83
N ALA A 164 -13.57 8.07 3.38
CA ALA A 164 -13.83 8.39 1.99
C ALA A 164 -13.61 9.88 1.75
N GLU A 165 -12.42 10.20 1.29
CA GLU A 165 -12.06 11.56 0.92
C GLU A 165 -11.32 11.55 -0.41
N LEU A 166 -11.91 12.16 -1.43
CA LEU A 166 -11.28 12.31 -2.73
C LEU A 166 -10.26 13.45 -2.69
N TRP A 167 -9.08 13.19 -3.23
CA TRP A 167 -8.10 14.22 -3.52
C TRP A 167 -7.94 14.36 -5.03
N VAL A 168 -7.93 15.60 -5.50
CA VAL A 168 -7.71 15.96 -6.91
C VAL A 168 -6.58 16.97 -6.95
N PRO A 169 -5.65 16.89 -7.94
CA PRO A 169 -4.60 17.90 -8.11
C PRO A 169 -5.18 19.30 -8.32
N GLU A 170 -4.46 20.29 -7.87
CA GLU A 170 -4.79 21.69 -8.11
C GLU A 170 -4.03 22.20 -9.34
N LYS A 171 -4.67 23.06 -10.16
CA LYS A 171 -4.01 23.70 -11.30
C LYS A 171 -3.20 24.90 -10.89
N GLY A 172 -2.11 25.15 -11.64
CA GLY A 172 -1.29 26.35 -11.46
C GLY A 172 -0.17 26.24 -10.43
N ARG A 173 -0.06 25.12 -9.72
CA ARG A 173 1.06 24.78 -8.83
C ARG A 173 1.47 23.33 -9.06
N THR A 174 2.77 23.09 -9.23
CA THR A 174 3.25 21.72 -9.35
C THR A 174 3.17 21.00 -8.00
N GLN A 175 2.22 20.12 -7.86
CA GLN A 175 2.10 19.24 -6.70
C GLN A 175 2.89 17.94 -6.91
N VAL A 176 3.29 17.29 -5.84
CA VAL A 176 4.03 16.02 -5.87
C VAL A 176 3.23 14.95 -5.16
N LEU A 177 2.87 13.88 -5.90
CA LEU A 177 2.31 12.65 -5.37
C LEU A 177 3.38 11.56 -5.40
N MET A 178 3.74 11.04 -4.24
CA MET A 178 4.69 9.94 -4.08
C MET A 178 3.91 8.63 -3.88
N MET A 179 4.07 7.68 -4.82
CA MET A 179 3.46 6.35 -4.77
C MET A 179 4.39 5.38 -4.07
N VAL A 180 3.94 4.78 -2.97
CA VAL A 180 4.74 3.86 -2.14
C VAL A 180 4.03 2.53 -1.94
N GLY A 181 4.76 1.50 -1.48
CA GLY A 181 4.21 0.16 -1.22
C GLY A 181 5.17 -0.94 -1.66
N ILE A 182 4.87 -2.18 -1.35
CA ILE A 182 5.71 -3.34 -1.68
C ILE A 182 5.68 -3.67 -3.17
N ASN A 183 6.64 -4.49 -3.63
CA ASN A 183 6.63 -5.02 -4.99
C ASN A 183 5.40 -5.90 -5.22
N GLY A 184 4.85 -5.82 -6.43
CA GLY A 184 3.64 -6.58 -6.79
C GLY A 184 2.32 -5.97 -6.29
N ALA A 185 2.33 -4.94 -5.45
CA ALA A 185 1.10 -4.27 -5.00
C ALA A 185 0.39 -3.45 -6.09
N GLY A 186 1.03 -3.24 -7.25
CA GLY A 186 0.42 -2.51 -8.37
C GLY A 186 0.74 -1.01 -8.42
N LYS A 187 1.85 -0.55 -7.82
CA LYS A 187 2.27 0.88 -7.82
C LYS A 187 2.35 1.47 -9.23
N THR A 188 3.19 0.90 -10.09
CA THR A 188 3.42 1.38 -11.46
C THR A 188 2.13 1.37 -12.29
N THR A 189 1.32 0.31 -12.16
CA THR A 189 0.01 0.21 -12.84
C THR A 189 -0.96 1.27 -12.32
N THR A 190 -1.02 1.50 -10.99
CA THR A 190 -1.87 2.53 -10.38
C THR A 190 -1.42 3.92 -10.81
N THR A 191 -0.10 4.18 -10.84
CA THR A 191 0.48 5.43 -11.35
C THR A 191 0.03 5.69 -12.80
N GLY A 192 0.16 4.68 -13.68
CA GLY A 192 -0.27 4.81 -15.08
C GLY A 192 -1.78 5.04 -15.25
N LYS A 193 -2.61 4.33 -14.48
CA LYS A 193 -4.08 4.52 -14.49
C LYS A 193 -4.49 5.89 -13.98
N LEU A 194 -3.86 6.40 -12.91
CA LEU A 194 -4.08 7.75 -12.40
C LEU A 194 -3.65 8.81 -13.41
N ALA A 195 -2.49 8.61 -14.05
CA ALA A 195 -2.01 9.50 -15.11
C ALA A 195 -2.99 9.57 -16.29
N ALA A 196 -3.52 8.42 -16.74
CA ALA A 196 -4.52 8.37 -17.79
C ALA A 196 -5.81 9.13 -17.40
N ARG A 197 -6.29 8.94 -16.19
CA ARG A 197 -7.50 9.59 -15.67
C ARG A 197 -7.32 11.11 -15.58
N TRP A 198 -6.31 11.59 -14.85
CA TRP A 198 -6.10 13.02 -14.65
C TRP A 198 -5.68 13.74 -15.95
N LYS A 199 -5.04 13.02 -16.89
CA LYS A 199 -4.81 13.56 -18.23
C LYS A 199 -6.12 13.80 -18.98
N ALA A 200 -7.07 12.86 -18.89
CA ALA A 200 -8.42 13.03 -19.46
C ALA A 200 -9.19 14.18 -18.77
N ASP A 201 -8.97 14.39 -17.47
CA ASP A 201 -9.53 15.52 -16.69
C ASP A 201 -8.82 16.85 -16.98
N GLY A 202 -7.83 16.88 -17.91
CA GLY A 202 -7.16 18.07 -18.38
C GLY A 202 -6.03 18.59 -17.49
N PHE A 203 -5.44 17.70 -16.65
CA PHE A 203 -4.23 18.03 -15.87
C PHE A 203 -2.96 17.80 -16.70
N SER A 204 -1.98 18.69 -16.55
CA SER A 204 -0.63 18.52 -17.06
C SER A 204 0.23 17.84 -16.01
N MET A 205 1.06 16.86 -16.40
CA MET A 205 1.84 16.11 -15.43
C MET A 205 3.16 15.58 -15.99
N VAL A 206 4.03 15.15 -15.08
CA VAL A 206 5.27 14.40 -15.33
C VAL A 206 5.27 13.14 -14.46
N LEU A 207 5.81 12.04 -14.96
CA LEU A 207 6.02 10.81 -14.20
C LEU A 207 7.51 10.67 -13.88
N ALA A 208 7.84 10.19 -12.68
CA ALA A 208 9.20 9.84 -12.28
C ALA A 208 9.33 8.33 -12.08
N ALA A 209 10.26 7.70 -12.81
CA ALA A 209 10.57 6.28 -12.68
C ALA A 209 11.58 6.05 -11.54
N GLY A 210 11.12 6.16 -10.29
CA GLY A 210 11.95 6.00 -9.10
C GLY A 210 12.20 4.56 -8.67
N ASP A 211 11.55 3.54 -9.27
CA ASP A 211 11.91 2.12 -9.10
C ASP A 211 13.08 1.76 -10.03
N THR A 212 14.25 2.34 -9.76
CA THR A 212 15.43 2.25 -10.61
C THR A 212 16.11 0.88 -10.59
N PHE A 213 15.79 0.05 -9.60
CA PHE A 213 16.37 -1.30 -9.48
C PHE A 213 15.72 -2.32 -10.41
N ARG A 214 14.51 -2.04 -10.88
CA ARG A 214 13.75 -2.93 -11.76
C ARG A 214 13.62 -2.32 -13.15
N ALA A 215 14.46 -2.80 -14.09
CA ALA A 215 14.41 -2.34 -15.49
C ALA A 215 12.99 -2.45 -16.06
N ALA A 216 12.31 -3.58 -15.85
CA ALA A 216 10.93 -3.78 -16.29
C ALA A 216 9.92 -2.77 -15.68
N ALA A 217 10.14 -2.28 -14.45
CA ALA A 217 9.27 -1.25 -13.87
C ALA A 217 9.46 0.10 -14.55
N VAL A 218 10.71 0.46 -14.86
CA VAL A 218 11.04 1.68 -15.62
C VAL A 218 10.42 1.61 -17.01
N GLU A 219 10.62 0.50 -17.73
CA GLU A 219 10.04 0.27 -19.06
C GLU A 219 8.51 0.30 -19.04
N GLN A 220 7.90 -0.32 -18.03
CA GLN A 220 6.45 -0.30 -17.84
C GLN A 220 5.92 1.13 -17.65
N LEU A 221 6.59 1.95 -16.83
CA LEU A 221 6.17 3.34 -16.62
C LEU A 221 6.36 4.18 -17.87
N GLN A 222 7.46 3.96 -18.63
CA GLN A 222 7.69 4.60 -19.92
C GLN A 222 6.61 4.22 -20.93
N GLY A 223 6.21 2.94 -20.99
CA GLY A 223 5.09 2.47 -21.81
C GLY A 223 3.76 3.15 -21.44
N TRP A 224 3.50 3.35 -20.15
CA TRP A 224 2.37 4.15 -19.70
C TRP A 224 2.47 5.59 -20.18
N GLY A 225 3.64 6.26 -19.96
CA GLY A 225 3.86 7.63 -20.40
C GLY A 225 3.62 7.83 -21.89
N GLN A 226 4.13 6.92 -22.74
CA GLN A 226 3.89 6.93 -24.19
C GLN A 226 2.41 6.79 -24.52
N ARG A 227 1.72 5.82 -23.90
CA ARG A 227 0.29 5.55 -24.15
C ARG A 227 -0.60 6.76 -23.80
N VAL A 228 -0.35 7.41 -22.66
CA VAL A 228 -1.16 8.54 -22.18
C VAL A 228 -0.60 9.90 -22.58
N GLN A 229 0.50 9.93 -23.35
CA GLN A 229 1.19 11.15 -23.79
C GLN A 229 1.59 12.06 -22.61
N VAL A 230 2.22 11.44 -21.61
CA VAL A 230 2.77 12.10 -20.41
C VAL A 230 4.28 11.84 -20.37
N PRO A 231 5.12 12.90 -20.22
CA PRO A 231 6.56 12.73 -20.14
C PRO A 231 6.97 11.92 -18.90
N VAL A 232 7.94 11.03 -19.08
CA VAL A 232 8.53 10.22 -18.01
C VAL A 232 9.99 10.61 -17.84
N VAL A 233 10.40 10.95 -16.64
CA VAL A 233 11.80 11.12 -16.26
C VAL A 233 12.31 9.81 -15.69
N ALA A 234 13.33 9.26 -16.33
CA ALA A 234 13.98 8.01 -15.93
C ALA A 234 15.49 8.15 -16.08
N GLN A 235 16.24 7.42 -15.27
CA GLN A 235 17.70 7.26 -15.40
C GLN A 235 18.02 5.78 -15.60
N GLY A 236 19.30 5.46 -15.83
CA GLY A 236 19.74 4.08 -16.00
C GLY A 236 19.47 3.20 -14.79
N THR A 237 19.39 1.89 -15.02
CA THR A 237 19.17 0.89 -13.96
C THR A 237 20.21 1.04 -12.85
N GLY A 238 19.77 1.01 -11.60
CA GLY A 238 20.64 1.18 -10.42
C GLY A 238 20.94 2.65 -10.05
N ALA A 239 20.40 3.61 -10.78
CA ALA A 239 20.52 5.02 -10.40
C ALA A 239 19.88 5.30 -9.03
N ASP A 240 20.28 6.38 -8.38
CA ASP A 240 19.68 6.82 -7.12
C ASP A 240 18.23 7.29 -7.33
N SER A 241 17.28 6.58 -6.76
CA SER A 241 15.84 6.91 -6.82
C SER A 241 15.55 8.37 -6.44
N ALA A 242 16.24 8.88 -5.42
CA ALA A 242 16.07 10.27 -4.99
C ALA A 242 16.55 11.27 -6.04
N SER A 243 17.61 10.95 -6.80
CA SER A 243 18.09 11.80 -7.92
C SER A 243 17.09 11.84 -9.06
N VAL A 244 16.51 10.67 -9.43
CA VAL A 244 15.47 10.61 -10.47
C VAL A 244 14.27 11.47 -10.11
N VAL A 245 13.80 11.36 -8.87
CA VAL A 245 12.63 12.12 -8.41
C VAL A 245 12.94 13.61 -8.30
N PHE A 246 14.17 13.98 -7.90
CA PHE A 246 14.64 15.37 -7.87
C PHE A 246 14.62 16.01 -9.26
N ASP A 247 15.21 15.33 -10.26
CA ASP A 247 15.25 15.81 -11.64
C ASP A 247 13.84 15.87 -12.26
N ALA A 248 12.99 14.90 -11.92
CA ALA A 248 11.60 14.90 -12.37
C ALA A 248 10.81 16.09 -11.81
N PHE A 249 11.05 16.47 -10.56
CA PHE A 249 10.36 17.62 -9.96
C PHE A 249 10.85 18.94 -10.59
N ALA A 250 12.15 19.09 -10.81
CA ALA A 250 12.69 20.23 -11.56
C ALA A 250 12.11 20.29 -12.97
N ALA A 251 12.01 19.14 -13.67
CA ALA A 251 11.43 19.06 -15.00
C ALA A 251 9.92 19.38 -15.03
N ALA A 252 9.17 18.95 -14.00
CA ALA A 252 7.74 19.27 -13.87
C ALA A 252 7.53 20.78 -13.67
N ARG A 253 8.30 21.41 -12.81
CA ARG A 253 8.27 22.86 -12.57
C ARG A 253 8.64 23.67 -13.82
N ALA A 254 9.71 23.26 -14.52
CA ALA A 254 10.14 23.94 -15.76
C ALA A 254 9.07 23.85 -16.87
N ARG A 255 8.22 22.82 -16.84
CA ARG A 255 7.09 22.65 -17.76
C ARG A 255 5.78 23.27 -17.25
N SER A 256 5.79 23.89 -16.09
CA SER A 256 4.58 24.34 -15.39
C SER A 256 3.50 23.24 -15.31
N ALA A 257 3.94 22.00 -15.08
CA ALA A 257 3.03 20.88 -14.90
C ALA A 257 2.29 21.00 -13.56
N ASP A 258 1.01 20.62 -13.55
CA ASP A 258 0.18 20.67 -12.34
C ASP A 258 0.60 19.57 -11.35
N LEU A 259 1.15 18.45 -11.84
CA LEU A 259 1.43 17.27 -11.02
C LEU A 259 2.73 16.57 -11.43
N LEU A 260 3.51 16.14 -10.42
CA LEU A 260 4.50 15.08 -10.52
C LEU A 260 3.97 13.84 -9.81
N ILE A 261 3.94 12.68 -10.49
CA ILE A 261 3.70 11.39 -9.85
C ILE A 261 5.02 10.62 -9.81
N ALA A 262 5.52 10.33 -8.62
CA ALA A 262 6.74 9.59 -8.41
C ALA A 262 6.43 8.14 -8.06
N ASP A 263 6.68 7.20 -8.98
CA ASP A 263 6.65 5.77 -8.73
C ASP A 263 7.95 5.35 -8.04
N THR A 264 7.89 4.67 -6.90
CA THR A 264 9.05 4.34 -6.08
C THR A 264 9.29 2.83 -5.98
N ALA A 265 10.50 2.45 -5.58
CA ALA A 265 10.83 1.06 -5.28
C ALA A 265 9.92 0.45 -4.19
N GLY A 266 9.85 -0.88 -4.15
CA GLY A 266 8.99 -1.60 -3.21
C GLY A 266 9.62 -2.87 -2.64
N ARG A 267 10.95 -2.97 -2.52
CA ARG A 267 11.65 -4.17 -2.07
C ARG A 267 11.43 -4.43 -0.58
N LEU A 268 10.63 -5.45 -0.25
CA LEU A 268 10.27 -5.79 1.13
C LEU A 268 11.36 -6.58 1.88
N HIS A 269 12.22 -7.35 1.19
CA HIS A 269 13.21 -8.23 1.87
C HIS A 269 14.24 -7.46 2.70
N THR A 270 14.35 -6.16 2.50
CA THR A 270 15.15 -5.23 3.31
C THR A 270 14.29 -4.04 3.71
N GLN A 271 13.25 -4.31 4.48
CA GLN A 271 12.23 -3.32 4.85
C GLN A 271 12.82 -2.02 5.41
N ASN A 272 13.83 -2.11 6.27
CA ASN A 272 14.50 -0.93 6.81
C ASN A 272 15.18 -0.10 5.70
N HIS A 273 15.83 -0.75 4.73
CA HIS A 273 16.45 -0.04 3.59
C HIS A 273 15.41 0.66 2.72
N LEU A 274 14.27 0.01 2.45
CA LEU A 274 13.18 0.63 1.72
C LEU A 274 12.67 1.89 2.42
N MET A 275 12.43 1.81 3.74
CA MET A 275 11.95 2.97 4.50
C MET A 275 12.97 4.12 4.50
N GLU A 276 14.27 3.83 4.61
CA GLU A 276 15.32 4.85 4.54
C GLU A 276 15.43 5.46 3.14
N GLU A 277 15.28 4.66 2.07
CA GLU A 277 15.22 5.16 0.69
C GLU A 277 14.03 6.12 0.50
N LEU A 278 12.83 5.73 0.94
CA LEU A 278 11.64 6.56 0.86
C LEU A 278 11.78 7.86 1.68
N LYS A 279 12.35 7.79 2.87
CA LYS A 279 12.69 8.98 3.67
C LYS A 279 13.70 9.89 2.96
N LYS A 280 14.67 9.30 2.25
CA LYS A 280 15.63 10.06 1.43
C LYS A 280 14.93 10.79 0.31
N VAL A 281 14.03 10.14 -0.43
CA VAL A 281 13.21 10.76 -1.48
C VAL A 281 12.42 11.94 -0.92
N LYS A 282 11.71 11.78 0.21
CA LYS A 282 11.01 12.89 0.88
C LYS A 282 11.92 14.06 1.21
N ARG A 283 13.09 13.80 1.81
CA ARG A 283 14.06 14.86 2.16
C ARG A 283 14.56 15.61 0.95
N VAL A 284 14.74 14.92 -0.17
CA VAL A 284 15.24 15.54 -1.41
C VAL A 284 14.16 16.39 -2.06
N LEU A 285 12.91 15.95 -2.07
CA LEU A 285 11.75 16.74 -2.52
C LEU A 285 11.59 18.02 -1.68
N ALA A 286 11.67 17.90 -0.35
CA ALA A 286 11.54 19.02 0.57
C ALA A 286 12.63 20.08 0.42
N LYS A 287 13.79 19.77 -0.21
CA LYS A 287 14.82 20.76 -0.56
C LYS A 287 14.37 21.69 -1.69
N GLN A 288 13.50 21.23 -2.58
CA GLN A 288 12.99 22.04 -3.70
C GLN A 288 11.70 22.78 -3.33
N ASP A 289 10.85 22.14 -2.51
CA ASP A 289 9.62 22.70 -1.95
C ASP A 289 9.40 22.11 -0.55
N PRO A 290 9.43 22.91 0.53
CA PRO A 290 9.26 22.43 1.90
C PRO A 290 7.97 21.64 2.17
N GLU A 291 6.92 21.84 1.35
CA GLU A 291 5.66 21.12 1.45
C GLU A 291 5.65 19.81 0.66
N ALA A 292 6.66 19.57 -0.20
CA ALA A 292 6.74 18.33 -0.98
C ALA A 292 7.33 17.16 -0.17
N PRO A 293 6.83 15.92 -0.39
CA PRO A 293 5.72 15.57 -1.25
C PRO A 293 4.38 15.99 -0.64
N HIS A 294 3.50 16.60 -1.44
CA HIS A 294 2.18 17.07 -1.01
C HIS A 294 1.24 15.91 -0.68
N GLN A 295 1.46 14.77 -1.35
CA GLN A 295 0.72 13.52 -1.11
C GLN A 295 1.70 12.34 -1.09
N VAL A 296 1.47 11.41 -0.16
CA VAL A 296 2.14 10.11 -0.07
C VAL A 296 1.07 9.04 -0.02
N TRP A 297 0.90 8.30 -1.13
CA TRP A 297 -0.13 7.28 -1.23
C TRP A 297 0.47 5.87 -1.21
N LEU A 298 -0.05 5.06 -0.32
CA LEU A 298 0.31 3.66 -0.23
C LEU A 298 -0.58 2.83 -1.14
N VAL A 299 0.04 2.00 -1.98
CA VAL A 299 -0.66 1.00 -2.79
C VAL A 299 -0.57 -0.34 -2.08
N LEU A 300 -1.73 -0.94 -1.79
CA LEU A 300 -1.88 -2.21 -1.10
C LEU A 300 -2.58 -3.23 -1.98
N ASP A 301 -2.13 -4.48 -1.89
CA ASP A 301 -2.78 -5.64 -2.49
C ASP A 301 -3.80 -6.21 -1.50
N ALA A 302 -5.10 -6.16 -1.83
CA ALA A 302 -6.17 -6.69 -1.00
C ALA A 302 -6.02 -8.20 -0.74
N GLY A 303 -5.42 -8.95 -1.69
CA GLY A 303 -5.19 -10.39 -1.56
C GLY A 303 -4.29 -10.77 -0.39
N THR A 304 -3.50 -9.84 0.14
CA THR A 304 -2.65 -10.08 1.31
C THR A 304 -3.40 -10.04 2.64
N GLY A 305 -4.69 -9.67 2.65
CA GLY A 305 -5.55 -9.68 3.84
C GLY A 305 -4.97 -8.85 4.99
N GLN A 306 -4.92 -9.40 6.20
CA GLN A 306 -4.40 -8.70 7.40
C GLN A 306 -2.94 -8.22 7.26
N ASN A 307 -2.14 -8.82 6.37
CA ASN A 307 -0.79 -8.32 6.10
C ASN A 307 -0.80 -6.93 5.44
N ALA A 308 -1.85 -6.59 4.66
CA ALA A 308 -2.01 -5.25 4.12
C ALA A 308 -2.18 -4.21 5.23
N LEU A 309 -2.92 -4.53 6.30
CA LEU A 309 -3.07 -3.66 7.47
C LEU A 309 -1.72 -3.42 8.16
N ASN A 310 -0.94 -4.48 8.40
CA ASN A 310 0.39 -4.35 9.01
C ASN A 310 1.32 -3.47 8.15
N GLN A 311 1.31 -3.66 6.83
CA GLN A 311 2.06 -2.80 5.91
C GLN A 311 1.61 -1.34 6.02
N ALA A 312 0.31 -1.08 6.02
CA ALA A 312 -0.22 0.28 6.11
C ALA A 312 0.25 0.99 7.40
N GLN A 313 0.25 0.31 8.53
CA GLN A 313 0.76 0.84 9.80
C GLN A 313 2.25 1.19 9.71
N GLN A 314 3.07 0.25 9.24
CA GLN A 314 4.52 0.43 9.14
C GLN A 314 4.91 1.57 8.19
N PHE A 315 4.26 1.66 7.00
CA PHE A 315 4.51 2.76 6.08
C PHE A 315 4.04 4.10 6.65
N HIS A 316 2.91 4.13 7.37
CA HIS A 316 2.42 5.35 7.99
C HIS A 316 3.36 5.86 9.07
N GLU A 317 3.84 4.99 9.96
CA GLU A 317 4.81 5.32 11.01
C GLU A 317 6.14 5.82 10.41
N ALA A 318 6.60 5.18 9.32
CA ALA A 318 7.90 5.50 8.72
C ALA A 318 7.92 6.82 7.94
N ILE A 319 6.89 7.10 7.16
CA ILE A 319 6.90 8.19 6.17
C ILE A 319 5.68 9.11 6.19
N GLY A 320 4.67 8.83 7.01
CA GLY A 320 3.43 9.63 7.10
C GLY A 320 2.61 9.59 5.80
N LEU A 321 1.67 8.64 5.74
CA LEU A 321 0.77 8.48 4.59
C LEU A 321 -0.33 9.54 4.60
N THR A 322 -0.75 9.99 3.42
CA THR A 322 -1.88 10.91 3.20
C THR A 322 -3.03 10.28 2.43
N GLY A 323 -2.85 9.06 1.92
CA GLY A 323 -3.87 8.31 1.19
C GLY A 323 -3.49 6.86 0.99
N ILE A 324 -4.49 6.04 0.72
CA ILE A 324 -4.34 4.61 0.44
C ILE A 324 -5.07 4.27 -0.86
N CYS A 325 -4.44 3.46 -1.71
CA CYS A 325 -5.04 2.81 -2.85
C CYS A 325 -5.05 1.30 -2.60
N ILE A 326 -6.22 0.65 -2.66
CA ILE A 326 -6.35 -0.79 -2.45
C ILE A 326 -6.63 -1.45 -3.80
N THR A 327 -5.75 -2.33 -4.25
CA THR A 327 -5.78 -2.97 -5.56
C THR A 327 -6.15 -4.45 -5.47
N LYS A 328 -6.41 -5.08 -6.62
CA LYS A 328 -6.65 -6.53 -6.78
C LYS A 328 -7.83 -7.06 -5.97
N LEU A 329 -8.84 -6.23 -5.75
CA LEU A 329 -10.07 -6.66 -5.07
C LEU A 329 -10.82 -7.73 -5.87
N ASP A 330 -10.66 -7.76 -7.20
CA ASP A 330 -11.25 -8.74 -8.11
C ASP A 330 -10.67 -10.16 -7.95
N GLY A 331 -9.43 -10.25 -7.49
CA GLY A 331 -8.73 -11.53 -7.30
C GLY A 331 -9.00 -12.21 -5.95
N THR A 332 -9.68 -11.56 -5.00
CA THR A 332 -9.70 -12.01 -3.61
C THR A 332 -11.09 -12.09 -2.99
N ALA A 333 -11.24 -13.04 -2.05
CA ALA A 333 -12.37 -13.10 -1.12
C ALA A 333 -12.16 -12.21 0.12
N LYS A 334 -10.99 -11.57 0.27
CA LYS A 334 -10.56 -10.80 1.46
C LYS A 334 -10.93 -9.31 1.40
N GLY A 335 -12.02 -8.96 0.74
CA GLY A 335 -12.47 -7.56 0.59
C GLY A 335 -12.75 -6.84 1.91
N GLY A 336 -12.98 -7.57 2.99
CA GLY A 336 -13.14 -7.02 4.35
C GLY A 336 -11.91 -6.27 4.86
N VAL A 337 -10.73 -6.49 4.29
CA VAL A 337 -9.50 -5.75 4.63
C VAL A 337 -9.66 -4.24 4.45
N VAL A 338 -10.55 -3.79 3.55
CA VAL A 338 -10.87 -2.37 3.36
C VAL A 338 -11.44 -1.79 4.67
N ALA A 339 -12.35 -2.50 5.34
CA ALA A 339 -12.91 -2.09 6.63
C ALA A 339 -11.86 -2.20 7.76
N ALA A 340 -11.00 -3.22 7.74
CA ALA A 340 -9.90 -3.34 8.70
C ALA A 340 -8.97 -2.12 8.65
N ILE A 341 -8.54 -1.71 7.46
CA ILE A 341 -7.68 -0.54 7.25
C ILE A 341 -8.39 0.74 7.64
N ALA A 342 -9.64 0.93 7.20
CA ALA A 342 -10.44 2.11 7.51
C ALA A 342 -10.65 2.30 9.02
N LYS A 343 -10.81 1.19 9.77
CA LYS A 343 -10.97 1.25 11.21
C LYS A 343 -9.68 1.54 11.95
N ALA A 344 -8.58 0.93 11.51
CA ALA A 344 -7.30 0.99 12.22
C ALA A 344 -6.52 2.29 11.97
N LEU A 345 -6.70 2.93 10.81
CA LEU A 345 -5.89 4.07 10.41
C LEU A 345 -6.75 5.30 10.08
N PRO A 346 -6.34 6.51 10.54
CA PRO A 346 -7.03 7.76 10.22
C PRO A 346 -6.63 8.29 8.83
N ILE A 347 -6.39 7.40 7.86
CA ILE A 347 -5.91 7.76 6.52
C ILE A 347 -7.02 7.50 5.51
N PRO A 348 -7.32 8.47 4.62
CA PRO A 348 -8.32 8.26 3.59
C PRO A 348 -7.97 7.15 2.60
N ILE A 349 -8.95 6.34 2.24
CA ILE A 349 -8.88 5.45 1.09
C ILE A 349 -9.28 6.28 -0.12
N ARG A 350 -8.33 6.52 -1.03
CA ARG A 350 -8.52 7.39 -2.19
C ARG A 350 -9.12 6.62 -3.38
N TYR A 351 -8.55 5.43 -3.66
CA TYR A 351 -8.92 4.63 -4.81
C TYR A 351 -8.98 3.14 -4.45
N ILE A 352 -9.82 2.43 -5.20
CA ILE A 352 -9.88 0.96 -5.21
C ILE A 352 -9.70 0.44 -6.63
N GLY A 353 -8.96 -0.67 -6.79
CA GLY A 353 -8.73 -1.38 -8.04
C GLY A 353 -9.49 -2.69 -8.06
N VAL A 354 -10.34 -2.87 -9.08
CA VAL A 354 -11.24 -4.01 -9.24
C VAL A 354 -11.05 -4.70 -10.60
N GLY A 355 -9.85 -4.59 -11.18
CA GLY A 355 -9.49 -5.20 -12.45
C GLY A 355 -8.33 -4.48 -13.16
N GLU A 356 -8.03 -4.90 -14.39
CA GLU A 356 -6.83 -4.50 -15.13
C GLU A 356 -6.99 -3.20 -15.93
N GLN A 357 -8.21 -2.84 -16.35
CA GLN A 357 -8.45 -1.67 -17.19
C GLN A 357 -8.28 -0.35 -16.42
N VAL A 358 -8.06 0.76 -17.15
CA VAL A 358 -7.99 2.11 -16.54
C VAL A 358 -9.27 2.42 -15.76
N ALA A 359 -10.44 2.08 -16.31
CA ALA A 359 -11.73 2.30 -15.67
C ALA A 359 -11.97 1.47 -14.40
N ASP A 360 -11.15 0.42 -14.17
CA ASP A 360 -11.24 -0.43 -12.98
C ASP A 360 -10.49 0.15 -11.76
N LEU A 361 -9.71 1.23 -11.95
CA LEU A 361 -9.22 2.06 -10.84
C LEU A 361 -10.23 3.17 -10.55
N ARG A 362 -10.86 3.12 -9.39
CA ARG A 362 -12.01 3.96 -9.07
C ARG A 362 -11.78 4.75 -7.79
N PRO A 363 -12.26 6.01 -7.71
CA PRO A 363 -12.39 6.68 -6.44
C PRO A 363 -13.16 5.79 -5.45
N PHE A 364 -12.70 5.77 -4.21
CA PHE A 364 -13.39 5.02 -3.18
C PHE A 364 -14.70 5.71 -2.81
N ASP A 365 -15.80 5.01 -2.99
CA ASP A 365 -17.15 5.40 -2.57
C ASP A 365 -17.72 4.32 -1.65
N PRO A 366 -17.91 4.60 -0.35
CA PRO A 366 -18.35 3.62 0.64
C PRO A 366 -19.70 3.01 0.31
N GLU A 367 -20.65 3.81 -0.15
CA GLU A 367 -21.98 3.36 -0.49
C GLU A 367 -21.95 2.35 -1.62
N SER A 368 -21.30 2.70 -2.75
CA SER A 368 -21.16 1.80 -3.89
C SER A 368 -20.38 0.53 -3.53
N PHE A 369 -19.34 0.65 -2.69
CA PHE A 369 -18.55 -0.49 -2.25
C PHE A 369 -19.38 -1.46 -1.39
N VAL A 370 -20.08 -0.96 -0.38
CA VAL A 370 -20.92 -1.78 0.50
C VAL A 370 -22.12 -2.34 -0.27
N ASP A 371 -22.77 -1.56 -1.14
CA ASP A 371 -23.85 -2.06 -1.99
C ASP A 371 -23.40 -3.18 -2.92
N ALA A 372 -22.19 -3.10 -3.48
CA ALA A 372 -21.63 -4.17 -4.29
C ALA A 372 -21.31 -5.43 -3.47
N LEU A 373 -20.83 -5.25 -2.23
CA LEU A 373 -20.52 -6.35 -1.30
C LEU A 373 -21.80 -7.10 -0.84
N PHE A 374 -22.90 -6.37 -0.65
CA PHE A 374 -24.18 -6.92 -0.20
C PHE A 374 -25.17 -7.20 -1.34
N ALA A 375 -24.79 -6.98 -2.60
CA ALA A 375 -25.65 -7.24 -3.75
C ALA A 375 -26.06 -8.72 -3.81
N GLU A 376 -27.31 -8.99 -4.15
CA GLU A 376 -27.77 -10.36 -4.34
C GLU A 376 -27.17 -10.97 -5.63
N PRO A 377 -26.88 -12.29 -5.65
CA PRO A 377 -26.46 -12.96 -6.86
C PRO A 377 -27.51 -12.70 -7.97
N LYS A 378 -27.06 -12.50 -9.21
CA LYS A 378 -27.99 -12.47 -10.34
C LYS A 378 -28.53 -13.88 -10.48
N SER A 379 -29.84 -14.06 -10.28
CA SER A 379 -30.59 -15.27 -10.66
C SER A 379 -30.50 -15.53 -12.16
#